data_5af3f952a2af364c17c86b7a7796ed10
#
_entry.id   5af3f952a2af364c17c86b7a7796ed10
#
_cell.length_a   1.000
_cell.length_b   1.000
_cell.length_c   1.000
_cell.angle_alpha   90.00
_cell.angle_beta   90.00
_cell.angle_gamma   90.00
#
_symmetry.space_group_name_H-M   'P 1'
#
loop_
_entity.id
_entity.type
_entity.pdbx_description
1 polymer ?
#
loop_
_entity_poly.entity_id
_entity_poly.type
_entity_poly.pdbx_seq_one_letter_code
_entity_poly.pdbx_strand_id
1 'polypeptide(L)'
;MGGMKIRLPFLKSHPSVSIIRLSGVIGAQGRAVLSDATLGPVIEKAFSKGKPAAVALAINSPGGSPVPSSPLGARIRRLADEKNIPVIAFVEDVAASGGYWLAAAADEIHADPSSIVGSIGVISSSFGVHEFIREHGVERRVYTAGQSKSMLDPFRPENPEDVARLKVLLEDIHENFIDHVKTRRADKLAEGQDLFTGEIWLARRAAELGLIDGIGHLRPFMKERFGDKVKFRCFGVKRGLMSRFGAQMINDALPGLADPASLARFGLSSLGYTTVLLVRVCMDLLVRAGDMRG
;
A
#
# COMPACT_ATOMS: atom_id res chain seq x y z
N MET A 1 -25.93 29.97 36.08
CA MET A 1 -27.03 29.72 35.15
C MET A 1 -26.72 28.45 34.36
N GLY A 2 -27.30 27.35 34.79
CA GLY A 2 -27.08 26.04 34.15
C GLY A 2 -28.01 25.86 32.94
N GLY A 3 -27.45 25.80 31.75
CA GLY A 3 -28.18 25.53 30.53
C GLY A 3 -28.66 24.07 30.45
N MET A 4 -29.95 23.89 30.68
CA MET A 4 -30.64 22.60 30.58
C MET A 4 -30.59 22.12 29.10
N LYS A 5 -29.74 21.12 28.79
CA LYS A 5 -29.74 20.46 27.49
C LYS A 5 -30.99 19.61 27.33
N ILE A 6 -32.02 20.16 26.66
CA ILE A 6 -33.23 19.42 26.29
C ILE A 6 -32.85 18.31 25.35
N ARG A 7 -32.81 17.09 25.85
CA ARG A 7 -32.73 15.85 25.02
C ARG A 7 -34.13 15.61 24.49
N LEU A 8 -34.38 15.92 23.22
CA LEU A 8 -35.57 15.52 22.50
C LEU A 8 -35.60 14.00 22.34
N PRO A 9 -36.56 13.26 22.91
CA PRO A 9 -36.49 11.78 22.98
C PRO A 9 -36.85 11.03 21.69
N PHE A 10 -37.06 11.70 20.57
CA PHE A 10 -37.61 11.08 19.35
C PHE A 10 -36.72 11.16 18.11
N LEU A 11 -35.48 11.63 18.19
CA LEU A 11 -34.58 11.51 17.06
C LEU A 11 -33.85 10.17 17.12
N LYS A 12 -34.39 9.12 16.50
CA LYS A 12 -33.68 7.88 16.19
C LYS A 12 -32.43 8.26 15.36
N SER A 13 -31.28 8.31 16.02
CA SER A 13 -30.02 8.52 15.27
C SER A 13 -29.75 7.29 14.41
N HIS A 14 -29.78 7.47 13.09
CA HIS A 14 -29.43 6.39 12.18
C HIS A 14 -27.97 5.96 12.41
N PRO A 15 -27.66 4.66 12.31
CA PRO A 15 -26.30 4.17 12.43
C PRO A 15 -25.41 4.87 11.42
N SER A 16 -24.16 5.08 11.77
CA SER A 16 -23.16 5.68 10.87
C SER A 16 -21.98 4.75 10.68
N VAL A 17 -21.49 4.66 9.45
CA VAL A 17 -20.29 3.93 9.09
C VAL A 17 -19.20 4.93 8.72
N SER A 18 -18.05 4.81 9.36
CA SER A 18 -16.86 5.58 9.01
C SER A 18 -16.10 4.86 7.88
N ILE A 19 -15.83 5.55 6.78
CA ILE A 19 -15.08 4.99 5.66
C ILE A 19 -13.68 5.58 5.68
N ILE A 20 -12.65 4.73 5.76
CA ILE A 20 -11.24 5.10 5.63
C ILE A 20 -10.79 4.64 4.25
N ARG A 21 -10.27 5.57 3.43
CA ARG A 21 -9.69 5.24 2.13
C ARG A 21 -8.20 4.95 2.28
N LEU A 22 -7.79 3.75 1.84
CA LEU A 22 -6.42 3.27 1.80
C LEU A 22 -6.03 3.03 0.33
N SER A 23 -5.70 4.12 -0.38
CA SER A 23 -5.46 4.10 -1.83
C SER A 23 -4.05 4.55 -2.16
N GLY A 24 -3.30 3.73 -2.89
CA GLY A 24 -1.93 3.99 -3.33
C GLY A 24 -0.88 3.09 -2.68
N VAL A 25 0.39 3.42 -2.91
CA VAL A 25 1.54 2.66 -2.42
C VAL A 25 1.79 2.93 -0.93
N ILE A 26 2.19 1.90 -0.19
CA ILE A 26 2.55 2.02 1.22
C ILE A 26 4.05 2.32 1.32
N GLY A 27 4.41 3.36 2.08
CA GLY A 27 5.80 3.76 2.21
C GLY A 27 6.06 4.68 3.40
N ALA A 28 7.35 4.84 3.75
CA ALA A 28 7.76 5.69 4.86
C ALA A 28 7.76 7.18 4.49
N GLN A 29 8.02 7.52 3.23
CA GLN A 29 8.18 8.90 2.77
C GLN A 29 7.48 9.13 1.43
N GLY A 30 6.97 10.37 1.22
CA GLY A 30 6.32 10.80 -0.02
C GLY A 30 4.93 11.40 0.22
N ARG A 31 4.51 12.31 -0.66
CA ARG A 31 3.23 13.03 -0.54
C ARG A 31 1.99 12.18 -0.83
N ALA A 32 2.15 11.07 -1.53
CA ALA A 32 1.06 10.20 -1.99
C ALA A 32 1.14 8.77 -1.44
N VAL A 33 1.95 8.54 -0.41
CA VAL A 33 2.12 7.21 0.19
C VAL A 33 1.25 7.04 1.43
N LEU A 34 0.78 5.81 1.62
CA LEU A 34 0.10 5.40 2.84
C LEU A 34 1.16 5.16 3.92
N SER A 35 1.13 5.96 4.99
CA SER A 35 2.03 5.81 6.14
C SER A 35 1.30 6.09 7.44
N ASP A 36 1.81 5.59 8.55
CA ASP A 36 1.21 5.85 9.86
C ASP A 36 1.21 7.35 10.21
N ALA A 37 2.24 8.08 9.82
CA ALA A 37 2.32 9.52 10.03
C ALA A 37 1.18 10.29 9.32
N THR A 38 0.80 9.87 8.10
CA THR A 38 -0.24 10.54 7.31
C THR A 38 -1.64 10.05 7.68
N LEU A 39 -1.80 8.78 7.97
CA LEU A 39 -3.09 8.14 8.19
C LEU A 39 -3.47 7.99 9.66
N GLY A 40 -2.51 7.96 10.59
CA GLY A 40 -2.78 7.79 12.01
C GLY A 40 -3.87 8.73 12.55
N PRO A 41 -3.75 10.06 12.36
CA PRO A 41 -4.78 11.00 12.79
C PRO A 41 -6.14 10.80 12.09
N VAL A 42 -6.13 10.35 10.83
CA VAL A 42 -7.34 10.05 10.06
C VAL A 42 -8.05 8.84 10.63
N ILE A 43 -7.30 7.77 10.92
CA ILE A 43 -7.80 6.52 11.50
C ILE A 43 -8.40 6.81 12.88
N GLU A 44 -7.67 7.48 13.78
CA GLU A 44 -8.18 7.83 15.10
C GLU A 44 -9.47 8.64 15.05
N LYS A 45 -9.55 9.61 14.14
CA LYS A 45 -10.76 10.40 13.93
C LYS A 45 -11.92 9.55 13.41
N ALA A 46 -11.66 8.59 12.51
CA ALA A 46 -12.68 7.70 11.97
C ALA A 46 -13.31 6.81 13.06
N PHE A 47 -12.52 6.32 14.00
CA PHE A 47 -12.98 5.52 15.12
C PHE A 47 -13.64 6.33 16.25
N SER A 48 -13.40 7.63 16.36
CA SER A 48 -13.91 8.46 17.46
C SER A 48 -15.09 9.35 17.07
N LYS A 49 -15.13 9.87 15.84
CA LYS A 49 -16.11 10.87 15.44
C LYS A 49 -17.51 10.28 15.25
N GLY A 50 -18.42 10.61 16.16
CA GLY A 50 -19.85 10.29 16.06
C GLY A 50 -20.20 8.85 16.38
N LYS A 51 -19.34 8.13 17.09
CA LYS A 51 -19.55 6.75 17.54
C LYS A 51 -20.07 5.87 16.38
N PRO A 52 -19.23 5.53 15.41
CA PRO A 52 -19.67 4.74 14.27
C PRO A 52 -20.08 3.34 14.70
N ALA A 53 -21.09 2.76 14.01
CA ALA A 53 -21.50 1.38 14.19
C ALA A 53 -20.50 0.38 13.58
N ALA A 54 -19.73 0.85 12.59
CA ALA A 54 -18.64 0.10 11.98
C ALA A 54 -17.63 1.06 11.31
N VAL A 55 -16.41 0.57 11.11
CA VAL A 55 -15.42 1.21 10.26
C VAL A 55 -15.23 0.36 9.00
N ALA A 56 -15.38 0.98 7.84
CA ALA A 56 -15.12 0.37 6.54
C ALA A 56 -13.76 0.84 6.01
N LEU A 57 -12.91 -0.09 5.62
CA LEU A 57 -11.66 0.18 4.90
C LEU A 57 -11.93 0.03 3.40
N ALA A 58 -11.86 1.11 2.64
CA ALA A 58 -11.90 1.04 1.17
C ALA A 58 -10.44 0.97 0.69
N ILE A 59 -10.04 -0.21 0.20
CA ILE A 59 -8.63 -0.53 -0.10
C ILE A 59 -8.44 -0.62 -1.61
N ASN A 60 -7.47 0.15 -2.11
CA ASN A 60 -6.96 0.06 -3.46
C ASN A 60 -5.45 0.28 -3.43
N SER A 61 -4.70 -0.78 -3.08
CA SER A 61 -3.25 -0.69 -2.83
C SER A 61 -2.52 -1.93 -3.33
N PRO A 62 -1.48 -1.76 -4.18
CA PRO A 62 -0.60 -2.84 -4.58
C PRO A 62 0.38 -3.26 -3.47
N GLY A 63 0.34 -2.59 -2.32
CA GLY A 63 1.27 -2.79 -1.22
C GLY A 63 2.40 -1.77 -1.20
N GLY A 64 3.57 -2.22 -0.77
CA GLY A 64 4.77 -1.40 -0.64
C GLY A 64 5.64 -1.87 0.52
N SER A 65 6.25 -0.93 1.25
CA SER A 65 7.18 -1.27 2.34
C SER A 65 6.49 -2.04 3.48
N PRO A 66 7.10 -3.14 3.96
CA PRO A 66 6.56 -3.94 5.06
C PRO A 66 6.40 -3.14 6.36
N VAL A 67 7.45 -2.37 6.72
CA VAL A 67 7.48 -1.63 7.98
C VAL A 67 6.33 -0.62 8.13
N PRO A 68 5.99 0.24 7.15
CA PRO A 68 4.81 1.08 7.25
C PRO A 68 3.46 0.34 7.26
N SER A 69 3.39 -0.86 6.68
CA SER A 69 2.15 -1.67 6.67
C SER A 69 1.79 -2.17 8.07
N SER A 70 2.78 -2.62 8.84
CA SER A 70 2.58 -3.21 10.16
C SER A 70 1.97 -2.23 11.17
N PRO A 71 2.53 -1.04 11.46
CA PRO A 71 1.94 -0.12 12.43
C PRO A 71 0.57 0.41 12.00
N LEU A 72 0.30 0.56 10.70
CA LEU A 72 -1.04 0.92 10.22
C LEU A 72 -2.08 -0.15 10.55
N GLY A 73 -1.78 -1.42 10.23
CA GLY A 73 -2.64 -2.55 10.57
C GLY A 73 -2.84 -2.70 12.08
N ALA A 74 -1.77 -2.61 12.85
CA ALA A 74 -1.80 -2.67 14.30
C ALA A 74 -2.64 -1.53 14.93
N ARG A 75 -2.53 -0.29 14.41
CA ARG A 75 -3.35 0.83 14.86
C ARG A 75 -4.84 0.60 14.59
N ILE A 76 -5.19 0.13 13.39
CA ILE A 76 -6.59 -0.19 13.04
C ILE A 76 -7.12 -1.24 14.01
N ARG A 77 -6.37 -2.32 14.25
CA ARG A 77 -6.80 -3.41 15.13
C ARG A 77 -6.95 -2.93 16.58
N ARG A 78 -5.93 -2.27 17.12
CA ARG A 78 -5.98 -1.72 18.48
C ARG A 78 -7.21 -0.84 18.71
N LEU A 79 -7.49 0.08 17.80
CA LEU A 79 -8.66 0.97 17.93
C LEU A 79 -10.00 0.25 17.79
N ALA A 80 -10.05 -0.78 16.96
CA ALA A 80 -11.22 -1.63 16.83
C ALA A 80 -11.52 -2.36 18.14
N ASP A 81 -10.50 -2.95 18.75
CA ASP A 81 -10.60 -3.71 19.99
C ASP A 81 -10.91 -2.77 21.19
N GLU A 82 -10.18 -1.67 21.37
CA GLU A 82 -10.40 -0.69 22.43
C GLU A 82 -11.81 -0.09 22.41
N LYS A 83 -12.39 0.10 21.23
CA LYS A 83 -13.69 0.76 21.07
C LYS A 83 -14.82 -0.22 20.80
N ASN A 84 -14.52 -1.51 20.67
CA ASN A 84 -15.46 -2.56 20.28
C ASN A 84 -16.26 -2.16 19.03
N ILE A 85 -15.53 -1.74 17.97
CA ILE A 85 -16.10 -1.32 16.69
C ILE A 85 -15.64 -2.28 15.62
N PRO A 86 -16.56 -2.99 14.93
CA PRO A 86 -16.19 -3.90 13.85
C PRO A 86 -15.56 -3.17 12.66
N VAL A 87 -14.54 -3.78 12.07
CA VAL A 87 -13.83 -3.29 10.90
C VAL A 87 -14.10 -4.22 9.73
N ILE A 88 -14.57 -3.68 8.62
CA ILE A 88 -14.86 -4.45 7.41
C ILE A 88 -14.06 -3.85 6.24
N ALA A 89 -13.23 -4.64 5.61
CA ALA A 89 -12.46 -4.24 4.45
C ALA A 89 -13.22 -4.50 3.15
N PHE A 90 -13.14 -3.57 2.24
CA PHE A 90 -13.65 -3.67 0.88
C PHE A 90 -12.50 -3.37 -0.08
N VAL A 91 -12.14 -4.38 -0.87
CA VAL A 91 -11.12 -4.25 -1.90
C VAL A 91 -11.78 -3.65 -3.13
N GLU A 92 -11.25 -2.53 -3.60
CA GLU A 92 -11.66 -1.92 -4.87
C GLU A 92 -10.94 -2.68 -6.01
N ASP A 93 -9.89 -2.17 -6.64
CA ASP A 93 -9.19 -2.88 -7.72
C ASP A 93 -8.20 -3.93 -7.16
N VAL A 94 -7.43 -3.55 -6.12
CA VAL A 94 -6.34 -4.39 -5.61
C VAL A 94 -6.11 -4.22 -4.12
N ALA A 95 -5.85 -5.34 -3.44
CA ALA A 95 -5.25 -5.41 -2.12
C ALA A 95 -4.16 -6.49 -2.15
N ALA A 96 -2.96 -6.12 -2.56
CA ALA A 96 -1.83 -7.03 -2.71
C ALA A 96 -0.69 -6.67 -1.75
N SER A 97 0.10 -7.68 -1.32
CA SER A 97 1.25 -7.48 -0.44
C SER A 97 0.87 -6.66 0.81
N GLY A 98 1.54 -5.56 1.10
CA GLY A 98 1.16 -4.65 2.20
C GLY A 98 -0.30 -4.18 2.17
N GLY A 99 -0.94 -4.10 0.98
CA GLY A 99 -2.37 -3.82 0.84
C GLY A 99 -3.23 -4.93 1.43
N TYR A 100 -2.83 -6.19 1.23
CA TYR A 100 -3.49 -7.33 1.84
C TYR A 100 -3.20 -7.42 3.36
N TRP A 101 -2.00 -7.04 3.81
CA TRP A 101 -1.70 -6.86 5.23
C TRP A 101 -2.73 -5.96 5.93
N LEU A 102 -3.06 -4.82 5.30
CA LEU A 102 -4.06 -3.90 5.84
C LEU A 102 -5.48 -4.47 5.76
N ALA A 103 -5.82 -5.20 4.69
CA ALA A 103 -7.10 -5.88 4.58
C ALA A 103 -7.27 -6.94 5.68
N ALA A 104 -6.23 -7.74 5.94
CA ALA A 104 -6.22 -8.76 6.98
C ALA A 104 -6.36 -8.20 8.41
N ALA A 105 -6.08 -6.92 8.64
CA ALA A 105 -6.37 -6.28 9.92
C ALA A 105 -7.86 -6.11 10.20
N ALA A 106 -8.75 -6.27 9.22
CA ALA A 106 -10.20 -6.23 9.38
C ALA A 106 -10.77 -7.54 9.96
N ASP A 107 -12.01 -7.49 10.41
CA ASP A 107 -12.76 -8.66 10.88
C ASP A 107 -13.37 -9.44 9.71
N GLU A 108 -13.73 -8.72 8.64
CA GLU A 108 -14.25 -9.27 7.39
C GLU A 108 -13.62 -8.55 6.20
N ILE A 109 -13.41 -9.29 5.11
CA ILE A 109 -12.84 -8.79 3.85
C ILE A 109 -13.78 -9.15 2.72
N HIS A 110 -14.25 -8.16 1.98
CA HIS A 110 -15.07 -8.32 0.78
C HIS A 110 -14.39 -7.63 -0.41
N ALA A 111 -14.64 -8.14 -1.61
CA ALA A 111 -14.01 -7.64 -2.82
C ALA A 111 -14.97 -7.64 -4.01
N ASP A 112 -14.71 -6.82 -5.04
CA ASP A 112 -15.34 -6.97 -6.34
C ASP A 112 -14.90 -8.30 -6.98
N PRO A 113 -15.72 -8.97 -7.79
CA PRO A 113 -15.33 -10.23 -8.44
C PRO A 113 -14.01 -10.18 -9.21
N SER A 114 -13.66 -9.00 -9.73
CA SER A 114 -12.46 -8.75 -10.53
C SER A 114 -11.29 -8.21 -9.73
N SER A 115 -11.48 -7.93 -8.44
CA SER A 115 -10.40 -7.46 -7.58
C SER A 115 -9.27 -8.49 -7.45
N ILE A 116 -8.06 -7.99 -7.35
CA ILE A 116 -6.85 -8.78 -7.13
C ILE A 116 -6.47 -8.72 -5.66
N VAL A 117 -6.22 -9.89 -5.04
CA VAL A 117 -5.77 -9.99 -3.65
C VAL A 117 -4.63 -10.98 -3.51
N GLY A 118 -3.91 -10.92 -2.38
CA GLY A 118 -2.80 -11.85 -2.08
C GLY A 118 -1.44 -11.19 -2.20
N SER A 119 -0.53 -11.74 -3.01
CA SER A 119 0.88 -11.35 -3.04
C SER A 119 1.51 -11.38 -1.64
N ILE A 120 1.24 -12.49 -0.91
CA ILE A 120 1.78 -12.72 0.43
C ILE A 120 3.22 -13.22 0.25
N GLY A 121 4.11 -12.27 0.06
CA GLY A 121 5.52 -12.52 -0.23
C GLY A 121 6.34 -11.24 -0.11
N VAL A 122 7.65 -11.39 -0.16
CA VAL A 122 8.62 -10.29 -0.05
C VAL A 122 9.60 -10.37 -1.21
N ILE A 123 9.89 -9.23 -1.81
CA ILE A 123 10.84 -9.13 -2.92
C ILE A 123 11.87 -8.03 -2.66
N SER A 124 13.11 -8.31 -3.00
CA SER A 124 14.16 -7.30 -3.21
C SER A 124 14.60 -7.39 -4.65
N SER A 125 14.60 -6.28 -5.37
CA SER A 125 15.07 -6.21 -6.75
C SER A 125 16.02 -5.04 -6.94
N SER A 126 17.12 -5.28 -7.66
CA SER A 126 18.11 -4.25 -8.00
C SER A 126 18.69 -4.55 -9.38
N PHE A 127 19.53 -3.65 -9.87
CA PHE A 127 20.27 -3.83 -11.12
C PHE A 127 21.77 -3.88 -10.82
N GLY A 128 22.49 -4.83 -11.43
CA GLY A 128 23.96 -4.83 -11.47
C GLY A 128 24.44 -4.01 -12.66
N VAL A 129 25.23 -2.99 -12.42
CA VAL A 129 25.76 -2.12 -13.48
C VAL A 129 27.30 -2.03 -13.47
N HIS A 130 27.97 -2.95 -12.78
CA HIS A 130 29.42 -2.95 -12.60
C HIS A 130 30.18 -3.10 -13.91
N GLU A 131 29.71 -3.89 -14.87
CA GLU A 131 30.33 -4.04 -16.18
C GLU A 131 30.16 -2.79 -17.03
N PHE A 132 28.95 -2.22 -17.03
CA PHE A 132 28.65 -0.97 -17.74
C PHE A 132 29.61 0.17 -17.32
N ILE A 133 29.79 0.41 -16.05
CA ILE A 133 30.69 1.48 -15.59
C ILE A 133 32.15 1.19 -15.93
N ARG A 134 32.57 -0.09 -15.88
CA ARG A 134 33.91 -0.51 -16.24
C ARG A 134 34.18 -0.25 -17.73
N GLU A 135 33.27 -0.60 -18.63
CA GLU A 135 33.37 -0.37 -20.07
C GLU A 135 33.45 1.10 -20.45
N HIS A 136 32.81 1.96 -19.64
CA HIS A 136 32.82 3.41 -19.86
C HIS A 136 33.94 4.14 -19.10
N GLY A 137 34.90 3.41 -18.54
CA GLY A 137 36.03 4.01 -17.83
C GLY A 137 35.70 4.72 -16.53
N VAL A 138 34.53 4.41 -15.93
CA VAL A 138 34.10 4.98 -14.65
C VAL A 138 34.67 4.15 -13.51
N GLU A 139 35.49 4.77 -12.66
CA GLU A 139 36.05 4.15 -11.45
C GLU A 139 35.18 4.41 -10.24
N ARG A 140 34.69 3.32 -9.64
CA ARG A 140 33.92 3.39 -8.37
C ARG A 140 34.86 3.24 -7.16
N ARG A 141 34.95 4.28 -6.35
CA ARG A 141 35.74 4.29 -5.10
C ARG A 141 34.81 4.26 -3.90
N VAL A 142 34.93 3.23 -3.06
CA VAL A 142 34.10 3.06 -1.84
C VAL A 142 35.01 2.79 -0.67
N TYR A 143 34.90 3.60 0.35
CA TYR A 143 35.63 3.47 1.60
C TYR A 143 34.61 3.21 2.71
N THR A 144 34.72 2.07 3.39
CA THR A 144 33.76 1.70 4.45
C THR A 144 34.50 1.30 5.72
N ALA A 145 33.90 1.61 6.86
CA ALA A 145 34.20 0.97 8.12
C ALA A 145 33.11 -0.05 8.42
N GLY A 146 33.50 -1.31 8.59
CA GLY A 146 32.56 -2.46 8.69
C GLY A 146 32.47 -3.24 7.38
N GLN A 147 32.74 -4.56 7.45
CA GLN A 147 32.88 -5.43 6.27
C GLN A 147 31.62 -5.51 5.40
N SER A 148 30.44 -5.49 6.00
CA SER A 148 29.17 -5.64 5.28
C SER A 148 28.47 -4.29 4.98
N LYS A 149 29.16 -3.15 5.15
CA LYS A 149 28.53 -1.83 4.99
C LYS A 149 28.13 -1.50 3.55
N SER A 150 28.76 -2.16 2.57
CA SER A 150 28.52 -1.98 1.15
C SER A 150 27.91 -3.26 0.52
N MET A 151 27.06 -3.95 1.29
CA MET A 151 26.34 -5.13 0.82
C MET A 151 25.46 -4.77 -0.37
N LEU A 152 25.44 -5.65 -1.40
CA LEU A 152 24.63 -5.51 -2.63
C LEU A 152 24.86 -4.20 -3.39
N ASP A 153 26.08 -3.66 -3.37
CA ASP A 153 26.44 -2.49 -4.19
C ASP A 153 26.26 -2.81 -5.69
N PRO A 154 25.35 -2.13 -6.41
CA PRO A 154 25.04 -2.44 -7.80
C PRO A 154 26.21 -2.15 -8.76
N PHE A 155 27.23 -1.44 -8.31
CA PHE A 155 28.43 -1.12 -9.07
C PHE A 155 29.58 -2.10 -8.82
N ARG A 156 29.33 -3.21 -8.14
CA ARG A 156 30.27 -4.32 -7.91
C ARG A 156 29.68 -5.62 -8.41
N PRO A 157 30.51 -6.62 -8.75
CA PRO A 157 30.04 -7.99 -8.94
C PRO A 157 29.24 -8.46 -7.72
N GLU A 158 28.20 -9.25 -7.96
CA GLU A 158 27.40 -9.82 -6.90
C GLU A 158 28.24 -10.74 -6.01
N ASN A 159 28.10 -10.58 -4.70
CA ASN A 159 28.75 -11.42 -3.70
C ASN A 159 27.75 -12.46 -3.19
N PRO A 160 28.03 -13.79 -3.35
CA PRO A 160 27.13 -14.83 -2.87
C PRO A 160 26.81 -14.78 -1.37
N GLU A 161 27.77 -14.34 -0.53
CA GLU A 161 27.52 -14.18 0.91
C GLU A 161 26.51 -13.05 1.21
N ASP A 162 26.57 -11.95 0.46
CA ASP A 162 25.62 -10.85 0.61
C ASP A 162 24.21 -11.27 0.17
N VAL A 163 24.12 -12.07 -0.90
CA VAL A 163 22.85 -12.67 -1.36
C VAL A 163 22.30 -13.61 -0.32
N ALA A 164 23.12 -14.47 0.28
CA ALA A 164 22.68 -15.37 1.35
C ALA A 164 22.12 -14.58 2.57
N ARG A 165 22.81 -13.54 2.99
CA ARG A 165 22.33 -12.65 4.08
C ARG A 165 21.03 -11.96 3.71
N LEU A 166 20.90 -11.46 2.46
CA LEU A 166 19.66 -10.85 2.00
C LEU A 166 18.50 -11.84 2.06
N LYS A 167 18.70 -13.07 1.58
CA LYS A 167 17.65 -14.09 1.60
C LYS A 167 17.12 -14.36 3.01
N VAL A 168 17.99 -14.48 4.00
CA VAL A 168 17.59 -14.63 5.40
C VAL A 168 16.72 -13.44 5.87
N LEU A 169 17.10 -12.20 5.54
CA LEU A 169 16.29 -11.02 5.89
C LEU A 169 14.92 -11.02 5.20
N LEU A 170 14.85 -11.48 3.95
CA LEU A 170 13.58 -11.59 3.22
C LEU A 170 12.68 -12.67 3.81
N GLU A 171 13.25 -13.80 4.21
CA GLU A 171 12.57 -14.91 4.89
C GLU A 171 11.98 -14.43 6.23
N ASP A 172 12.76 -13.77 7.07
CA ASP A 172 12.28 -13.22 8.35
C ASP A 172 11.11 -12.23 8.16
N ILE A 173 11.18 -11.35 7.15
CA ILE A 173 10.09 -10.43 6.84
C ILE A 173 8.86 -11.20 6.32
N HIS A 174 9.08 -12.23 5.52
CA HIS A 174 8.00 -13.05 4.98
C HIS A 174 7.29 -13.85 6.09
N GLU A 175 8.03 -14.44 7.03
CA GLU A 175 7.46 -15.12 8.19
C GLU A 175 6.57 -14.19 9.01
N ASN A 176 6.99 -12.95 9.26
CA ASN A 176 6.15 -11.95 9.93
C ASN A 176 4.84 -11.69 9.17
N PHE A 177 4.87 -11.72 7.83
CA PHE A 177 3.65 -11.56 7.03
C PHE A 177 2.75 -12.79 7.12
N ILE A 178 3.32 -13.98 7.03
CA ILE A 178 2.61 -15.25 7.19
C ILE A 178 1.92 -15.30 8.55
N ASP A 179 2.63 -14.96 9.61
CA ASP A 179 2.10 -14.96 10.97
C ASP A 179 0.96 -13.98 11.15
N HIS A 180 1.08 -12.78 10.57
CA HIS A 180 -0.01 -11.81 10.57
C HIS A 180 -1.26 -12.37 9.89
N VAL A 181 -1.12 -12.95 8.69
CA VAL A 181 -2.26 -13.51 7.95
C VAL A 181 -2.84 -14.71 8.68
N LYS A 182 -2.02 -15.65 9.15
CA LYS A 182 -2.46 -16.81 9.94
C LYS A 182 -3.22 -16.36 11.19
N THR A 183 -2.70 -15.40 11.93
CA THR A 183 -3.36 -14.88 13.14
C THR A 183 -4.73 -14.25 12.82
N ARG A 184 -4.85 -13.58 11.69
CA ARG A 184 -6.08 -12.84 11.34
C ARG A 184 -7.10 -13.67 10.56
N ARG A 185 -6.64 -14.67 9.81
CA ARG A 185 -7.51 -15.50 8.96
C ARG A 185 -7.67 -16.93 9.51
N ALA A 186 -6.78 -17.36 10.42
CA ALA A 186 -6.84 -18.62 11.18
C ALA A 186 -7.64 -19.75 10.51
N ASP A 187 -8.81 -20.05 11.06
CA ASP A 187 -9.69 -21.14 10.65
C ASP A 187 -10.39 -20.94 9.28
N LYS A 188 -10.16 -19.79 8.64
CA LYS A 188 -10.77 -19.47 7.34
C LYS A 188 -9.92 -19.93 6.15
N LEU A 189 -8.60 -20.09 6.35
CA LEU A 189 -7.68 -20.46 5.26
C LEU A 189 -7.91 -21.89 4.81
N ALA A 190 -7.95 -22.11 3.49
CA ALA A 190 -8.08 -23.44 2.93
C ALA A 190 -6.85 -24.29 3.23
N GLU A 191 -7.09 -25.55 3.56
CA GLU A 191 -6.04 -26.54 3.77
C GLU A 191 -5.53 -27.11 2.44
N GLY A 192 -4.29 -27.61 2.43
CA GLY A 192 -3.71 -28.35 1.30
C GLY A 192 -3.16 -27.51 0.16
N GLN A 193 -3.22 -26.17 0.24
CA GLN A 193 -2.57 -25.28 -0.70
C GLN A 193 -1.69 -24.29 0.04
N ASP A 194 -0.45 -24.09 -0.47
CA ASP A 194 0.43 -23.04 0.04
C ASP A 194 -0.04 -21.68 -0.50
N LEU A 195 -0.52 -20.83 0.39
CA LEU A 195 -1.05 -19.50 0.11
C LEU A 195 0.00 -18.39 0.26
N PHE A 196 1.22 -18.77 0.64
CA PHE A 196 2.29 -17.84 1.04
C PHE A 196 3.43 -17.76 0.03
N THR A 197 3.17 -18.15 -1.21
CA THR A 197 4.17 -18.17 -2.30
C THR A 197 4.40 -16.81 -2.97
N GLY A 198 3.61 -15.79 -2.61
CA GLY A 198 3.60 -14.50 -3.29
C GLY A 198 2.64 -14.44 -4.49
N GLU A 199 1.85 -15.47 -4.72
CA GLU A 199 0.81 -15.48 -5.77
C GLU A 199 -0.30 -14.44 -5.52
N ILE A 200 -0.99 -14.09 -6.59
CA ILE A 200 -2.18 -13.23 -6.58
C ILE A 200 -3.38 -14.00 -7.11
N TRP A 201 -4.55 -13.70 -6.58
CA TRP A 201 -5.81 -14.34 -6.96
C TRP A 201 -6.88 -13.31 -7.25
N LEU A 202 -7.77 -13.62 -8.17
CA LEU A 202 -9.04 -12.91 -8.31
C LEU A 202 -9.94 -13.23 -7.11
N ALA A 203 -10.81 -12.30 -6.76
CA ALA A 203 -11.62 -12.35 -5.54
C ALA A 203 -12.43 -13.65 -5.38
N ARG A 204 -12.99 -14.24 -6.46
CA ARG A 204 -13.72 -15.50 -6.37
C ARG A 204 -12.83 -16.63 -5.85
N ARG A 205 -11.63 -16.78 -6.44
CA ARG A 205 -10.67 -17.78 -6.00
C ARG A 205 -10.14 -17.50 -4.60
N ALA A 206 -9.89 -16.23 -4.28
CA ALA A 206 -9.46 -15.81 -2.96
C ALA A 206 -10.51 -16.12 -1.86
N ALA A 207 -11.80 -16.07 -2.18
CA ALA A 207 -12.87 -16.46 -1.27
C ALA A 207 -12.87 -17.98 -1.00
N GLU A 208 -12.67 -18.79 -2.05
CA GLU A 208 -12.54 -20.26 -1.91
C GLU A 208 -11.31 -20.63 -1.06
N LEU A 209 -10.24 -19.85 -1.16
CA LEU A 209 -9.00 -20.04 -0.41
C LEU A 209 -9.06 -19.45 1.01
N GLY A 210 -10.16 -18.81 1.38
CA GLY A 210 -10.33 -18.20 2.70
C GLY A 210 -9.54 -16.91 2.90
N LEU A 211 -8.94 -16.36 1.85
CA LEU A 211 -8.21 -15.08 1.93
C LEU A 211 -9.16 -13.89 2.07
N ILE A 212 -10.39 -14.00 1.60
CA ILE A 212 -11.48 -13.03 1.81
C ILE A 212 -12.74 -13.76 2.26
N ASP A 213 -13.72 -13.01 2.76
CA ASP A 213 -14.96 -13.56 3.31
C ASP A 213 -16.09 -13.62 2.26
N GLY A 214 -15.94 -12.91 1.13
CA GLY A 214 -16.93 -12.96 0.06
C GLY A 214 -16.83 -11.84 -0.95
N ILE A 215 -17.75 -11.89 -1.90
CA ILE A 215 -17.91 -10.88 -2.92
C ILE A 215 -18.91 -9.83 -2.44
N GLY A 216 -18.54 -8.54 -2.54
CA GLY A 216 -19.44 -7.49 -2.14
C GLY A 216 -18.85 -6.08 -2.25
N HIS A 217 -19.75 -5.12 -2.42
CA HIS A 217 -19.40 -3.70 -2.51
C HIS A 217 -19.79 -2.97 -1.23
N LEU A 218 -18.98 -2.02 -0.79
CA LEU A 218 -19.09 -1.31 0.48
C LEU A 218 -20.51 -0.79 0.76
N ARG A 219 -21.09 -0.02 -0.14
CA ARG A 219 -22.36 0.66 0.15
C ARG A 219 -23.56 -0.29 0.19
N PRO A 220 -23.77 -1.22 -0.76
CA PRO A 220 -24.83 -2.22 -0.69
C PRO A 220 -24.71 -3.09 0.56
N PHE A 221 -23.54 -3.64 0.82
CA PHE A 221 -23.27 -4.49 1.97
C PHE A 221 -23.56 -3.78 3.31
N MET A 222 -23.10 -2.55 3.47
CA MET A 222 -23.33 -1.78 4.70
C MET A 222 -24.80 -1.37 4.87
N LYS A 223 -25.53 -1.13 3.78
CA LYS A 223 -26.98 -0.88 3.85
C LYS A 223 -27.75 -2.13 4.27
N GLU A 224 -27.39 -3.28 3.73
CA GLU A 224 -27.99 -4.55 4.13
C GLU A 224 -27.78 -4.82 5.62
N ARG A 225 -26.56 -4.59 6.14
CA ARG A 225 -26.21 -4.84 7.54
C ARG A 225 -26.77 -3.83 8.54
N PHE A 226 -26.80 -2.54 8.19
CA PHE A 226 -27.16 -1.44 9.10
C PHE A 226 -28.45 -0.70 8.72
N GLY A 227 -29.12 -1.14 7.67
CA GLY A 227 -30.35 -0.56 7.14
C GLY A 227 -30.12 0.56 6.13
N ASP A 228 -31.12 0.80 5.25
CA ASP A 228 -31.03 1.77 4.14
C ASP A 228 -30.69 3.20 4.57
N LYS A 229 -31.05 3.58 5.80
CA LYS A 229 -30.83 4.93 6.35
C LYS A 229 -29.44 5.10 6.99
N VAL A 230 -28.54 4.12 6.85
CA VAL A 230 -27.17 4.21 7.35
C VAL A 230 -26.44 5.41 6.74
N LYS A 231 -25.75 6.18 7.58
CA LYS A 231 -25.00 7.37 7.18
C LYS A 231 -23.52 7.02 6.97
N PHE A 232 -22.97 7.42 5.83
CA PHE A 232 -21.57 7.23 5.51
C PHE A 232 -20.77 8.51 5.75
N ARG A 233 -19.64 8.37 6.45
CA ARG A 233 -18.70 9.47 6.70
C ARG A 233 -17.33 9.06 6.18
N CYS A 234 -16.85 9.72 5.12
CA CYS A 234 -15.55 9.45 4.55
C CYS A 234 -14.45 10.22 5.30
N PHE A 235 -13.39 9.50 5.63
CA PHE A 235 -12.17 10.02 6.22
C PHE A 235 -11.01 9.72 5.28
N GLY A 236 -10.17 10.70 5.04
CA GLY A 236 -9.00 10.58 4.17
C GLY A 236 -8.11 11.81 4.31
N VAL A 237 -6.90 11.70 3.81
CA VAL A 237 -5.97 12.83 3.75
C VAL A 237 -6.58 13.87 2.80
N LYS A 238 -6.83 15.07 3.29
CA LYS A 238 -7.28 16.18 2.45
C LYS A 238 -6.13 16.54 1.51
N ARG A 239 -6.30 16.29 0.23
CA ARG A 239 -5.42 16.87 -0.78
C ARG A 239 -5.62 18.40 -0.71
N GLY A 240 -4.58 19.13 -0.34
CA GLY A 240 -4.62 20.59 -0.26
C GLY A 240 -5.00 21.18 -1.62
N LEU A 241 -5.69 22.33 -1.62
CA LEU A 241 -6.12 23.02 -2.85
C LEU A 241 -4.94 23.25 -3.80
N MET A 242 -3.73 23.50 -3.28
CA MET A 242 -2.50 23.68 -4.05
C MET A 242 -2.04 22.41 -4.80
N SER A 243 -2.38 21.19 -4.37
CA SER A 243 -2.04 19.98 -5.12
C SER A 243 -2.89 19.79 -6.39
N ARG A 244 -4.06 20.44 -6.46
CA ARG A 244 -4.88 20.50 -7.69
C ARG A 244 -4.27 21.43 -8.73
N PHE A 245 -3.72 22.58 -8.30
CA PHE A 245 -3.05 23.52 -9.19
C PHE A 245 -1.68 23.01 -9.66
N GLY A 246 -0.91 22.33 -8.79
CA GLY A 246 0.40 21.77 -9.17
C GLY A 246 0.30 20.66 -10.22
N ALA A 247 -0.71 19.78 -10.14
CA ALA A 247 -0.95 18.75 -11.15
C ALA A 247 -1.38 19.37 -12.51
N GLN A 248 -2.14 20.46 -12.46
CA GLN A 248 -2.57 21.19 -13.66
C GLN A 248 -1.39 21.90 -14.34
N MET A 249 -0.52 22.56 -13.57
CA MET A 249 0.66 23.23 -14.09
C MET A 249 1.68 22.28 -14.72
N ILE A 250 1.83 21.06 -14.19
CA ILE A 250 2.71 20.03 -14.76
C ILE A 250 2.12 19.48 -16.07
N ASN A 251 0.80 19.30 -16.15
CA ASN A 251 0.12 18.91 -17.38
C ASN A 251 0.22 20.00 -18.46
N ASP A 252 0.11 21.27 -18.06
CA ASP A 252 0.16 22.42 -19.00
C ASP A 252 1.60 22.72 -19.43
N ALA A 253 2.60 22.42 -18.59
CA ALA A 253 4.02 22.64 -18.90
C ALA A 253 4.67 21.53 -19.75
N LEU A 254 4.08 20.31 -19.77
CA LEU A 254 4.60 19.14 -20.47
C LEU A 254 3.47 18.34 -21.15
N PRO A 255 2.84 18.90 -22.20
CA PRO A 255 1.65 18.30 -22.85
C PRO A 255 1.93 17.02 -23.66
N GLY A 256 2.95 16.28 -23.39
CA GLY A 256 3.24 15.00 -24.03
C GLY A 256 3.57 13.88 -23.05
N LEU A 257 3.73 14.17 -21.76
CA LEU A 257 4.15 13.20 -20.75
C LEU A 257 2.98 12.65 -19.90
N ALA A 258 1.80 13.22 -20.06
CA ALA A 258 0.62 12.85 -19.26
C ALA A 258 -0.40 11.98 -20.00
N ASP A 259 -0.14 11.61 -21.26
CA ASP A 259 -1.02 10.70 -21.99
C ASP A 259 -0.76 9.25 -21.58
N PRO A 260 -1.73 8.55 -20.95
CA PRO A 260 -1.62 7.15 -20.57
C PRO A 260 -1.29 6.23 -21.75
N ALA A 261 -1.68 6.61 -22.98
CA ALA A 261 -1.39 5.82 -24.18
C ALA A 261 0.06 5.93 -24.62
N SER A 262 0.75 7.02 -24.34
CA SER A 262 2.20 7.15 -24.57
C SER A 262 3.01 6.33 -23.56
N LEU A 263 2.49 6.15 -22.36
CA LEU A 263 3.09 5.38 -21.27
C LEU A 263 2.98 3.88 -21.48
N ALA A 264 1.86 3.41 -22.01
CA ALA A 264 1.62 2.00 -22.35
C ALA A 264 2.56 1.50 -23.45
N ARG A 265 2.99 2.38 -24.36
CA ARG A 265 3.94 2.04 -25.45
C ARG A 265 5.35 1.71 -24.96
N PHE A 266 5.70 2.12 -23.74
CA PHE A 266 7.01 1.86 -23.14
C PHE A 266 7.01 0.72 -22.10
N GLY A 267 5.89 0.04 -21.85
CA GLY A 267 5.79 -1.12 -20.96
C GLY A 267 6.15 -0.86 -19.49
N LEU A 268 6.04 0.40 -19.04
CA LEU A 268 6.52 0.80 -17.74
C LEU A 268 5.39 0.91 -16.73
N SER A 269 5.39 0.00 -15.75
CA SER A 269 4.62 0.14 -14.52
C SER A 269 5.17 1.28 -13.64
N SER A 270 4.36 1.84 -12.74
CA SER A 270 4.68 2.99 -11.88
C SER A 270 5.99 2.87 -11.07
N LEU A 271 6.51 1.67 -10.85
CA LEU A 271 7.82 1.44 -10.21
C LEU A 271 9.01 1.71 -11.17
N GLY A 272 8.82 1.58 -12.49
CA GLY A 272 9.86 1.84 -13.49
C GLY A 272 10.16 3.32 -13.72
N TYR A 273 9.25 4.21 -13.33
CA TYR A 273 9.32 5.63 -13.64
C TYR A 273 10.53 6.35 -13.04
N THR A 274 10.79 6.12 -11.77
CA THR A 274 11.92 6.76 -11.05
C THR A 274 13.26 6.26 -11.58
N THR A 275 13.33 4.99 -11.92
CA THR A 275 14.56 4.36 -12.43
C THR A 275 14.86 4.77 -13.87
N VAL A 276 13.84 4.84 -14.74
CA VAL A 276 14.00 5.27 -16.13
C VAL A 276 14.29 6.76 -16.24
N LEU A 277 13.71 7.59 -15.38
CA LEU A 277 14.03 9.01 -15.31
C LEU A 277 15.48 9.22 -14.86
N LEU A 278 15.96 8.45 -13.89
CA LEU A 278 17.36 8.52 -13.44
C LEU A 278 18.34 8.06 -14.54
N VAL A 279 18.04 6.96 -15.23
CA VAL A 279 18.86 6.46 -16.35
C VAL A 279 18.87 7.46 -17.50
N ARG A 280 17.74 8.08 -17.83
CA ARG A 280 17.66 9.08 -18.90
C ARG A 280 18.43 10.36 -18.55
N VAL A 281 18.32 10.85 -17.31
CA VAL A 281 19.11 12.00 -16.84
C VAL A 281 20.61 11.68 -16.85
N CYS A 282 21.00 10.47 -16.46
CA CYS A 282 22.40 10.03 -16.55
C CYS A 282 22.86 9.93 -18.00
N MET A 283 22.06 9.41 -18.91
CA MET A 283 22.37 9.30 -20.34
C MET A 283 22.48 10.68 -21.02
N ASP A 284 21.56 11.61 -20.72
CA ASP A 284 21.61 12.99 -21.26
C ASP A 284 22.83 13.76 -20.71
N LEU A 285 23.25 13.50 -19.46
CA LEU A 285 24.48 14.06 -18.91
C LEU A 285 25.75 13.49 -19.56
N LEU A 286 25.75 12.19 -19.87
CA LEU A 286 26.88 11.50 -20.55
C LEU A 286 27.00 11.95 -22.01
N VAL A 287 25.89 12.12 -22.74
CA VAL A 287 25.89 12.62 -24.11
C VAL A 287 26.41 14.07 -24.17
N ARG A 288 25.97 14.93 -23.24
CA ARG A 288 26.48 16.32 -23.17
C ARG A 288 27.95 16.39 -22.75
N ALA A 289 28.44 15.45 -21.95
CA ALA A 289 29.85 15.37 -21.60
C ALA A 289 30.72 14.83 -22.75
N GLY A 290 30.14 14.03 -23.66
CA GLY A 290 30.78 13.55 -24.89
C GLY A 290 30.97 14.65 -25.93
N ASP A 291 30.00 15.54 -26.08
CA ASP A 291 30.03 16.66 -27.06
C ASP A 291 31.00 17.81 -26.67
N MET A 292 31.52 17.82 -25.44
CA MET A 292 32.51 18.83 -25.01
C MET A 292 33.97 18.38 -25.23
N ARG A 293 34.20 17.28 -25.92
CA ARG A 293 35.55 16.79 -26.28
C ARG A 293 35.80 16.66 -27.78
N GLY A 294 35.07 17.44 -28.56
CA GLY A 294 35.32 17.64 -29.99
C GLY A 294 35.98 18.99 -30.29
#